data_0fde32464d8ea25e4e342e9d11d933f1
#
_entry.id   0fde32464d8ea25e4e342e9d11d933f1
#
_cell.length_a   1.000
_cell.length_b   1.000
_cell.length_c   1.000
_cell.angle_alpha   90.00
_cell.angle_beta   90.00
_cell.angle_gamma   90.00
#
_symmetry.space_group_name_H-M   'P 1'
#
loop_
_entity.id
_entity.type
_entity.pdbx_description
1 polymer ?
#
loop_
_entity_poly.entity_id
_entity_poly.type
_entity_poly.pdbx_seq_one_letter_code
_entity_poly.pdbx_strand_id
1 'polypeptide(L)' 'MEAFTYKGISAGKYIEGEVEALNQEEASHKLKEQKIIITSLIRSKKKR' A
#
# COMPACT_ATOMS: atom_id res chain seq x y z
N MET A 1 -1.07 -12.14 8.56
CA MET A 1 -0.89 -10.87 7.89
C MET A 1 -0.79 -11.06 6.39
N GLU A 2 -1.27 -10.12 5.67
CA GLU A 2 -1.24 -10.20 4.22
C GLU A 2 -0.40 -9.10 3.64
N ALA A 3 0.20 -9.37 2.51
CA ALA A 3 1.01 -8.37 1.84
C ALA A 3 0.18 -7.71 0.76
N PHE A 4 0.34 -6.41 0.65
CA PHE A 4 -0.39 -5.65 -0.36
C PHE A 4 0.62 -4.83 -1.16
N THR A 5 0.39 -4.78 -2.46
CA THR A 5 1.24 -3.99 -3.33
C THR A 5 0.50 -2.68 -3.60
N TYR A 6 1.15 -1.59 -3.31
CA TYR A 6 0.51 -0.30 -3.48
C TYR A 6 1.26 0.57 -4.47
N LYS A 7 0.53 1.49 -5.06
CA LYS A 7 1.12 2.47 -5.94
C LYS A 7 0.46 3.79 -5.60
N GLY A 8 1.22 4.81 -5.57
CA GLY A 8 0.67 6.10 -5.22
C GLY A 8 1.65 7.22 -5.50
N ILE A 9 1.27 8.41 -5.05
CA ILE A 9 2.07 9.58 -5.25
C ILE A 9 2.40 10.19 -3.91
N SER A 10 3.66 10.48 -3.69
CA SER A 10 4.08 11.09 -2.46
C SER A 10 5.02 12.25 -2.80
N ALA A 11 4.71 13.41 -2.28
CA ALA A 11 5.52 14.59 -2.52
C ALA A 11 5.71 14.85 -4.01
N GLY A 12 4.68 14.60 -4.78
CA GLY A 12 4.75 14.85 -6.21
C GLY A 12 5.48 13.79 -7.00
N LYS A 13 5.85 12.69 -6.35
CA LYS A 13 6.56 11.64 -7.04
C LYS A 13 5.79 10.34 -7.02
N TYR A 14 5.88 9.62 -8.07
CA TYR A 14 5.18 8.35 -8.18
C TYR A 14 6.00 7.27 -7.47
N ILE A 15 5.39 6.58 -6.54
CA ILE A 15 6.08 5.55 -5.79
C ILE A 15 5.28 4.27 -5.78
N GLU A 16 5.93 3.18 -5.49
CA GLU A 16 5.25 1.91 -5.37
C GLU A 16 6.05 1.05 -4.39
N GLY A 17 5.37 0.12 -3.77
CA GLY A 17 6.03 -0.72 -2.80
C GLY A 17 5.07 -1.75 -2.25
N GLU A 18 5.46 -2.34 -1.12
CA GLU A 18 4.64 -3.34 -0.48
C GLU A 18 4.40 -2.97 0.98
N VAL A 19 3.24 -3.34 1.48
CA VAL A 19 2.89 -3.08 2.86
C VAL A 19 2.17 -4.30 3.41
N GLU A 20 2.39 -4.59 4.68
CA GLU A 20 1.72 -5.70 5.33
C GLU A 20 0.62 -5.17 6.22
N ALA A 21 -0.53 -5.79 6.17
CA ALA A 21 -1.65 -5.37 6.98
C ALA A 21 -2.62 -6.53 7.12
N LEU A 22 -3.56 -6.38 8.03
CA LEU A 22 -4.55 -7.42 8.24
C LEU A 22 -5.55 -7.46 7.10
N ASN A 23 -5.83 -6.32 6.52
CA ASN A 23 -6.73 -6.27 5.40
C ASN A 23 -6.43 -5.03 4.57
N GLN A 24 -7.16 -4.91 3.49
CA GLN A 24 -6.91 -3.82 2.56
C GLN A 24 -7.15 -2.45 3.20
N GLU A 25 -8.17 -2.40 4.02
CA GLU A 25 -8.49 -1.14 4.65
C GLU A 25 -7.37 -0.66 5.56
N GLU A 26 -6.80 -1.58 6.29
CA GLU A 26 -5.71 -1.22 7.18
C GLU A 26 -4.47 -0.83 6.39
N ALA A 27 -4.22 -1.51 5.29
CA ALA A 27 -3.10 -1.18 4.45
C ALA A 27 -3.24 0.25 3.93
N SER A 28 -4.44 0.58 3.49
CA SER A 28 -4.70 1.91 2.98
C SER A 28 -4.49 2.95 4.08
N HIS A 29 -4.95 2.64 5.27
CA HIS A 29 -4.83 3.56 6.38
C HIS A 29 -3.36 3.84 6.70
N LYS A 30 -2.55 2.80 6.69
CA LYS A 30 -1.14 2.97 6.98
C LYS A 30 -0.46 3.87 5.96
N LEU A 31 -0.82 3.70 4.70
CA LEU A 31 -0.22 4.49 3.66
C LEU A 31 -0.64 5.95 3.75
N LYS A 32 -1.89 6.17 4.13
CA LYS A 32 -2.36 7.53 4.28
C LYS A 32 -1.62 8.25 5.38
N GLU A 33 -1.25 7.54 6.41
CA GLU A 33 -0.53 8.15 7.51
C GLU A 33 0.85 8.61 7.07
N GLN A 34 1.35 8.05 5.99
CA GLN A 34 2.62 8.46 5.46
C GLN A 34 2.45 9.50 4.37
N LYS A 35 1.24 10.05 4.27
CA LYS A 35 0.95 11.09 3.28
C LYS A 35 1.14 10.61 1.86
N ILE A 36 0.76 9.38 1.62
CA ILE A 36 0.83 8.81 0.30
C ILE A 36 -0.55 8.79 -0.31
N ILE A 37 -0.68 9.33 -1.50
CA ILE A 37 -1.95 9.31 -2.18
C ILE A 37 -2.00 8.02 -2.98
N ILE A 38 -2.83 7.12 -2.55
CA ILE A 38 -2.91 5.80 -3.16
C ILE A 38 -3.67 5.84 -4.47
N THR A 39 -3.03 5.45 -5.54
CA THR A 39 -3.70 5.37 -6.82
C THR A 39 -4.07 3.93 -7.14
N SER A 40 -3.40 2.97 -6.50
CA SER A 40 -3.72 1.57 -6.74
C SER A 40 -3.28 0.75 -5.54
N LEU A 41 -4.12 -0.19 -5.15
CA LEU A 41 -3.80 -1.04 -4.02
C LEU A 41 -4.37 -2.42 -4.29
N ILE A 42 -3.52 -3.41 -4.40
CA ILE A 42 -3.96 -4.76 -4.66
C ILE A 42 -3.32 -5.71 -3.66
N ARG A 43 -3.98 -6.80 -3.42
CA ARG A 43 -3.47 -7.77 -2.50
C ARG A 43 -2.47 -8.67 -3.21
N SER A 44 -1.29 -8.74 -2.66
CA SER A 44 -0.23 -9.53 -3.24
C SER A 44 -0.15 -10.83 -2.47
N LYS A 45 -0.33 -11.98 -3.15
CA LYS A 45 -0.24 -13.21 -2.48
C LYS A 45 1.19 -13.61 -2.42
N LYS A 46 1.78 -13.52 -1.24
CA LYS A 46 3.13 -13.88 -1.11
C LYS A 46 3.22 -15.34 -0.89
N LYS A 47 3.89 -16.05 -1.63
CA LYS A 47 3.98 -17.40 -1.44
C LYS A 47 5.24 -17.74 -0.90
N ARG A 48 5.46 -18.54 -0.21
CA ARG A 48 6.59 -18.91 0.36
C ARG A 48 7.22 -19.79 -0.06
#